data_dd9ee952972b0929fb5fbefb6e276727
#
_entry.id   dd9ee952972b0929fb5fbefb6e276727
#
_cell.length_a   1.000
_cell.length_b   1.000
_cell.length_c   1.000
_cell.angle_alpha   90.00
_cell.angle_beta   90.00
_cell.angle_gamma   90.00
#
_symmetry.space_group_name_H-M   'P 1'
#
loop_
_entity.id
_entity.type
_entity.pdbx_description
1 polymer ?
#
loop_
_entity_poly.entity_id
_entity_poly.type
_entity_poly.pdbx_seq_one_letter_code
_entity_poly.pdbx_strand_id
1 'polypeptide(L)'
;MGAEGRRLRFAYNTNGTANHRLGDALALIAGSGYDGVALTLDWHHFDPFAPGLSRRAEALGARLAALGLGLVIETGARYLLDPRLKHEPTLVSPEPAGRARRVEFLTRALDIAAACGAEAVSFWAGVPRPGVGREAAWRWLEEG
;
A
#
# COMPACT_ATOMS: atom_id res chain seq x y z
N MET A 1 6.85 -37.30 -8.54
CA MET A 1 6.91 -35.83 -8.69
C MET A 1 6.71 -35.24 -7.31
N GLY A 2 7.81 -34.82 -6.67
CA GLY A 2 7.78 -34.27 -5.32
C GLY A 2 7.04 -32.93 -5.33
N ALA A 3 6.09 -32.76 -4.41
CA ALA A 3 5.61 -31.45 -4.04
C ALA A 3 6.81 -30.66 -3.50
N GLU A 4 7.39 -29.77 -4.29
CA GLU A 4 8.26 -28.74 -3.75
C GLU A 4 7.44 -27.95 -2.75
N GLY A 5 7.70 -28.21 -1.47
CA GLY A 5 7.02 -27.58 -0.37
C GLY A 5 7.13 -26.06 -0.53
N ARG A 6 6.01 -25.36 -0.69
CA ARG A 6 5.99 -23.90 -0.71
C ARG A 6 6.67 -23.40 0.57
N ARG A 7 7.90 -22.92 0.44
CA ARG A 7 8.62 -22.25 1.52
C ARG A 7 7.86 -20.99 1.93
N LEU A 8 7.69 -20.78 3.22
CA LEU A 8 7.22 -19.50 3.74
C LEU A 8 8.20 -18.39 3.31
N ARG A 9 7.66 -17.29 2.85
CA ARG A 9 8.43 -16.09 2.51
C ARG A 9 8.12 -15.01 3.53
N PHE A 10 9.14 -14.29 3.94
CA PHE A 10 9.03 -13.21 4.91
C PHE A 10 9.26 -11.86 4.23
N ALA A 11 8.34 -10.94 4.42
CA ALA A 11 8.45 -9.57 3.93
C ALA A 11 8.52 -8.58 5.10
N TYR A 12 9.27 -7.51 4.92
CA TYR A 12 9.33 -6.44 5.90
C TYR A 12 8.53 -5.22 5.44
N ASN A 13 7.75 -4.64 6.34
CA ASN A 13 6.95 -3.45 6.03
C ASN A 13 7.80 -2.19 6.14
N THR A 14 7.76 -1.33 5.10
CA THR A 14 8.54 -0.09 5.05
C THR A 14 8.16 0.94 6.13
N ASN A 15 7.05 0.75 6.83
CA ASN A 15 6.73 1.53 8.03
C ASN A 15 7.83 1.46 9.11
N GLY A 16 8.53 0.33 9.22
CA GLY A 16 9.65 0.17 10.15
C GLY A 16 10.91 0.94 9.73
N THR A 17 10.97 1.43 8.49
CA THR A 17 12.09 2.19 7.93
C THR A 17 11.68 3.62 7.54
N ALA A 18 10.67 4.18 8.21
CA ALA A 18 10.09 5.49 7.85
C ALA A 18 11.09 6.65 7.84
N ASN A 19 12.21 6.54 8.56
CA ASN A 19 13.26 7.55 8.59
C ASN A 19 14.38 7.33 7.55
N HIS A 20 14.28 6.28 6.74
CA HIS A 20 15.22 5.99 5.66
C HIS A 20 14.66 6.44 4.31
N ARG A 21 15.55 6.78 3.38
CA ARG A 21 15.16 6.88 1.97
C ARG A 21 14.74 5.51 1.46
N LEU A 22 13.80 5.46 0.54
CA LEU A 22 13.30 4.17 0.03
C LEU A 22 14.42 3.25 -0.49
N GLY A 23 15.37 3.79 -1.25
CA GLY A 23 16.50 3.01 -1.77
C GLY A 23 17.35 2.35 -0.69
N ASP A 24 17.61 3.07 0.41
CA ASP A 24 18.37 2.58 1.56
C ASP A 24 17.55 1.54 2.33
N ALA A 25 16.27 1.79 2.53
CA ALA A 25 15.35 0.85 3.18
C ALA A 25 15.30 -0.49 2.44
N LEU A 26 15.15 -0.46 1.11
CA LEU A 26 15.13 -1.68 0.28
C LEU A 26 16.45 -2.46 0.36
N ALA A 27 17.58 -1.75 0.34
CA ALA A 27 18.90 -2.38 0.48
C ALA A 27 19.08 -3.04 1.86
N LEU A 28 18.63 -2.39 2.93
CA LEU A 28 18.65 -2.95 4.28
C LEU A 28 17.78 -4.20 4.40
N ILE A 29 16.56 -4.15 3.86
CA ILE A 29 15.61 -5.27 3.87
C ILE A 29 16.21 -6.47 3.14
N ALA A 30 16.73 -6.27 1.94
CA ALA A 30 17.40 -7.31 1.16
C ALA A 30 18.63 -7.87 1.90
N GLY A 31 19.49 -7.00 2.40
CA GLY A 31 20.70 -7.38 3.15
C GLY A 31 20.41 -8.11 4.46
N SER A 32 19.21 -7.94 5.02
CA SER A 32 18.76 -8.66 6.22
C SER A 32 18.16 -10.04 5.91
N GLY A 33 18.11 -10.46 4.64
CA GLY A 33 17.65 -11.78 4.25
C GLY A 33 16.13 -11.94 4.13
N TYR A 34 15.38 -10.86 4.04
CA TYR A 34 13.95 -10.92 3.74
C TYR A 34 13.71 -11.31 2.27
N ASP A 35 12.62 -12.02 2.04
CA ASP A 35 12.20 -12.45 0.70
C ASP A 35 11.40 -11.38 -0.05
N GLY A 36 10.94 -10.34 0.65
CA GLY A 36 10.13 -9.30 0.04
C GLY A 36 9.94 -8.08 0.93
N VAL A 37 9.19 -7.13 0.40
CA VAL A 37 8.83 -5.89 1.06
C VAL A 37 7.33 -5.64 0.96
N ALA A 38 6.72 -5.18 2.05
CA ALA A 38 5.40 -4.56 2.03
C ALA A 38 5.60 -3.05 1.98
N LEU A 39 5.44 -2.47 0.79
CA LEU A 39 5.64 -1.04 0.58
C LEU A 39 4.38 -0.28 0.98
N THR A 40 4.48 0.51 2.03
CA THR A 40 3.44 1.49 2.37
C THR A 40 3.54 2.68 1.41
N LEU A 41 2.43 2.95 0.72
CA LEU A 41 2.30 4.16 -0.08
C LEU A 41 2.15 5.38 0.85
N ASP A 42 3.14 6.24 0.85
CA ASP A 42 3.20 7.44 1.67
C ASP A 42 4.06 8.51 0.98
N TRP A 43 3.93 9.76 1.42
CA TRP A 43 4.59 10.91 0.82
C TRP A 43 6.13 10.78 0.74
N HIS A 44 6.75 10.09 1.70
CA HIS A 44 8.22 10.04 1.81
C HIS A 44 8.86 8.82 1.11
N HIS A 45 8.19 7.69 1.02
CA HIS A 45 8.72 6.52 0.33
C HIS A 45 8.24 6.44 -1.12
N PHE A 46 6.94 6.39 -1.31
CA PHE A 46 6.33 6.33 -2.64
C PHE A 46 4.99 7.06 -2.64
N ASP A 47 5.01 8.34 -2.99
CA ASP A 47 3.80 9.17 -3.07
C ASP A 47 2.97 8.79 -4.32
N PRO A 48 1.76 8.23 -4.15
CA PRO A 48 0.91 7.84 -5.27
C PRO A 48 0.33 9.02 -6.03
N PHE A 49 0.40 10.24 -5.49
CA PHE A 49 -0.12 11.46 -6.10
C PHE A 49 0.95 12.30 -6.79
N ALA A 50 2.23 11.97 -6.62
CA ALA A 50 3.31 12.68 -7.27
C ALA A 50 3.37 12.38 -8.79
N PRO A 51 3.84 13.33 -9.62
CA PRO A 51 3.93 13.18 -11.06
C PRO A 51 4.76 11.97 -11.51
N GLY A 52 4.49 11.47 -12.72
CA GLY A 52 5.27 10.39 -13.34
C GLY A 52 5.08 9.01 -12.70
N LEU A 53 3.87 8.74 -12.22
CA LEU A 53 3.54 7.53 -11.47
C LEU A 53 4.02 6.25 -12.16
N SER A 54 3.66 6.01 -13.43
CA SER A 54 4.01 4.79 -14.15
C SER A 54 5.53 4.58 -14.23
N ARG A 55 6.26 5.61 -14.67
CA ARG A 55 7.73 5.54 -14.75
C ARG A 55 8.39 5.26 -13.39
N ARG A 56 7.87 5.88 -12.32
CA ARG A 56 8.39 5.68 -10.96
C ARG A 56 8.09 4.27 -10.47
N ALA A 57 6.92 3.72 -10.77
CA ALA A 57 6.54 2.35 -10.43
C ALA A 57 7.36 1.32 -11.19
N GLU A 58 7.58 1.52 -12.50
CA GLU A 58 8.45 0.66 -13.30
C GLU A 58 9.90 0.66 -12.78
N ALA A 59 10.43 1.83 -12.45
CA ALA A 59 11.77 1.94 -11.86
C ALA A 59 11.88 1.24 -10.49
N LEU A 60 10.83 1.32 -9.67
CA LEU A 60 10.73 0.58 -8.42
C LEU A 60 10.72 -0.93 -8.66
N GLY A 61 9.91 -1.42 -9.62
CA GLY A 61 9.85 -2.83 -9.98
C GLY A 61 11.21 -3.37 -10.44
N ALA A 62 11.90 -2.63 -11.30
CA ALA A 62 13.25 -2.98 -11.73
C ALA A 62 14.26 -3.03 -10.56
N ARG A 63 14.17 -2.09 -9.63
CA ARG A 63 15.01 -2.08 -8.42
C ARG A 63 14.75 -3.28 -7.51
N LEU A 64 13.48 -3.62 -7.27
CA LEU A 64 13.10 -4.77 -6.47
C LEU A 64 13.57 -6.08 -7.10
N ALA A 65 13.40 -6.24 -8.40
CA ALA A 65 13.90 -7.39 -9.15
C ALA A 65 15.43 -7.54 -9.01
N ALA A 66 16.18 -6.44 -9.12
CA ALA A 66 17.63 -6.43 -8.94
C ALA A 66 18.07 -6.81 -7.51
N LEU A 67 17.23 -6.60 -6.51
CA LEU A 67 17.45 -6.97 -5.11
C LEU A 67 16.90 -8.37 -4.77
N GLY A 68 16.19 -9.02 -5.68
CA GLY A 68 15.53 -10.30 -5.44
C GLY A 68 14.37 -10.23 -4.46
N LEU A 69 13.73 -9.06 -4.32
CA LEU A 69 12.63 -8.83 -3.39
C LEU A 69 11.27 -8.95 -4.09
N GLY A 70 10.38 -9.77 -3.54
CA GLY A 70 8.95 -9.71 -3.83
C GLY A 70 8.30 -8.44 -3.29
N LEU A 71 7.13 -8.07 -3.81
CA LEU A 71 6.43 -6.84 -3.43
C LEU A 71 4.97 -7.09 -3.09
N VAL A 72 4.53 -6.51 -1.98
CA VAL A 72 3.13 -6.26 -1.64
C VAL A 72 2.96 -4.75 -1.45
N ILE A 73 1.91 -4.18 -2.00
CA ILE A 73 1.53 -2.78 -1.72
C ILE A 73 0.64 -2.73 -0.49
N GLU A 74 0.98 -1.86 0.45
CA GLU A 74 0.25 -1.61 1.68
C GLU A 74 -0.35 -0.19 1.65
N THR A 75 -1.65 -0.08 1.96
CA THR A 75 -2.44 1.14 1.76
C THR A 75 -2.95 1.77 3.06
N GLY A 76 -2.20 1.70 4.14
CA GLY A 76 -2.60 2.29 5.43
C GLY A 76 -2.86 3.80 5.38
N ALA A 77 -2.18 4.52 4.50
CA ALA A 77 -2.38 5.96 4.23
C ALA A 77 -2.48 6.80 5.49
N ARG A 78 -1.54 6.65 6.42
CA ARG A 78 -1.58 7.30 7.76
C ARG A 78 -2.17 8.72 7.73
N TYR A 79 -1.42 9.71 7.30
CA TYR A 79 -1.84 11.11 7.15
C TYR A 79 -1.77 11.58 5.70
N LEU A 80 -1.65 10.65 4.73
CA LEU A 80 -1.50 10.96 3.32
C LEU A 80 -2.74 11.62 2.73
N LEU A 81 -3.93 11.14 3.10
CA LEU A 81 -5.19 11.63 2.57
C LEU A 81 -5.81 12.74 3.40
N ASP A 82 -5.58 12.74 4.71
CA ASP A 82 -5.98 13.80 5.62
C ASP A 82 -4.85 14.08 6.61
N PRO A 83 -4.29 15.30 6.66
CA PRO A 83 -3.18 15.62 7.57
C PRO A 83 -3.60 15.75 9.04
N ARG A 84 -4.89 15.76 9.34
CA ARG A 84 -5.44 15.94 10.69
C ARG A 84 -5.96 14.65 11.30
N LEU A 85 -6.44 13.72 10.45
CA LEU A 85 -7.10 12.50 10.87
C LEU A 85 -6.37 11.29 10.31
N LYS A 86 -5.72 10.56 11.21
CA LYS A 86 -4.94 9.37 10.86
C LYS A 86 -5.82 8.32 10.18
N HIS A 87 -5.36 7.81 9.05
CA HIS A 87 -6.01 6.80 8.21
C HIS A 87 -7.31 7.23 7.53
N GLU A 88 -7.75 8.46 7.71
CA GLU A 88 -8.95 9.00 7.06
C GLU A 88 -8.61 9.73 5.74
N PRO A 89 -9.61 9.86 4.84
CA PRO A 89 -10.87 9.14 4.84
C PRO A 89 -10.71 7.65 4.50
N THR A 90 -11.70 6.85 4.89
CA THR A 90 -11.80 5.42 4.61
C THR A 90 -12.97 5.12 3.67
N LEU A 91 -13.15 3.85 3.28
CA LEU A 91 -14.31 3.41 2.48
C LEU A 91 -15.64 3.53 3.23
N VAL A 92 -15.58 3.63 4.55
CA VAL A 92 -16.77 3.76 5.41
C VAL A 92 -16.89 5.13 6.09
N SER A 93 -16.16 6.12 5.60
CA SER A 93 -16.29 7.51 6.07
C SER A 93 -17.66 8.08 5.69
N PRO A 94 -18.29 8.90 6.55
CA PRO A 94 -19.65 9.43 6.30
C PRO A 94 -19.72 10.35 5.08
N GLU A 95 -18.67 11.11 4.80
CA GLU A 95 -18.61 12.07 3.70
C GLU A 95 -18.38 11.37 2.34
N PRO A 96 -19.29 11.50 1.36
CA PRO A 96 -19.13 10.88 0.04
C PRO A 96 -17.83 11.27 -0.67
N ALA A 97 -17.42 12.54 -0.59
CA ALA A 97 -16.17 13.03 -1.17
C ALA A 97 -14.94 12.36 -0.53
N GLY A 98 -14.99 12.06 0.76
CA GLY A 98 -13.95 11.32 1.47
C GLY A 98 -13.83 9.89 0.95
N ARG A 99 -14.96 9.18 0.81
CA ARG A 99 -14.98 7.83 0.24
C ARG A 99 -14.44 7.80 -1.20
N ALA A 100 -14.87 8.76 -2.04
CA ALA A 100 -14.35 8.88 -3.41
C ALA A 100 -12.83 9.09 -3.45
N ARG A 101 -12.30 9.92 -2.54
CA ARG A 101 -10.85 10.12 -2.41
C ARG A 101 -10.11 8.83 -1.99
N ARG A 102 -10.72 8.03 -1.12
CA ARG A 102 -10.17 6.72 -0.75
C ARG A 102 -10.16 5.76 -1.91
N VAL A 103 -11.24 5.69 -2.68
CA VAL A 103 -11.32 4.86 -3.90
C VAL A 103 -10.27 5.29 -4.92
N GLU A 104 -10.10 6.58 -5.17
CA GLU A 104 -9.02 7.10 -6.04
C GLU A 104 -7.64 6.62 -5.57
N PHE A 105 -7.35 6.71 -4.28
CA PHE A 105 -6.08 6.24 -3.72
C PHE A 105 -5.88 4.74 -3.94
N LEU A 106 -6.91 3.92 -3.70
CA LEU A 106 -6.84 2.47 -3.92
C LEU A 106 -6.67 2.12 -5.40
N THR A 107 -7.34 2.83 -6.30
CA THR A 107 -7.16 2.68 -7.75
C THR A 107 -5.70 2.96 -8.15
N ARG A 108 -5.12 4.05 -7.66
CA ARG A 108 -3.69 4.34 -7.88
C ARG A 108 -2.77 3.26 -7.30
N ALA A 109 -3.12 2.69 -6.16
CA ALA A 109 -2.37 1.58 -5.58
C ALA A 109 -2.37 0.34 -6.49
N LEU A 110 -3.50 0.05 -7.14
CA LEU A 110 -3.61 -1.02 -8.14
C LEU A 110 -2.78 -0.72 -9.39
N ASP A 111 -2.80 0.52 -9.88
CA ASP A 111 -1.98 0.94 -11.02
C ASP A 111 -0.48 0.81 -10.71
N ILE A 112 -0.06 1.22 -9.51
CA ILE A 112 1.32 1.05 -9.03
C ILE A 112 1.67 -0.43 -8.95
N ALA A 113 0.81 -1.25 -8.36
CA ALA A 113 1.02 -2.69 -8.22
C ALA A 113 1.21 -3.36 -9.58
N ALA A 114 0.36 -3.04 -10.55
CA ALA A 114 0.46 -3.55 -11.92
C ALA A 114 1.77 -3.13 -12.58
N ALA A 115 2.15 -1.85 -12.47
CA ALA A 115 3.35 -1.31 -13.11
C ALA A 115 4.66 -1.83 -12.50
N CYS A 116 4.70 -2.10 -11.19
CA CYS A 116 5.90 -2.61 -10.52
C CYS A 116 5.92 -4.12 -10.29
N GLY A 117 4.90 -4.85 -10.77
CA GLY A 117 4.83 -6.31 -10.64
C GLY A 117 4.58 -6.80 -9.21
N ALA A 118 3.80 -6.06 -8.43
CA ALA A 118 3.44 -6.48 -7.07
C ALA A 118 2.54 -7.73 -7.07
N GLU A 119 2.73 -8.57 -6.08
CA GLU A 119 1.98 -9.83 -5.93
C GLU A 119 0.59 -9.61 -5.34
N ALA A 120 0.42 -8.53 -4.56
CA ALA A 120 -0.85 -8.18 -3.94
C ALA A 120 -0.90 -6.71 -3.54
N VAL A 121 -2.14 -6.22 -3.37
CA VAL A 121 -2.43 -4.95 -2.70
C VAL A 121 -3.22 -5.27 -1.44
N SER A 122 -2.73 -4.84 -0.30
CA SER A 122 -3.40 -4.97 1.00
C SER A 122 -4.17 -3.69 1.31
N PHE A 123 -5.44 -3.83 1.69
CA PHE A 123 -6.25 -2.72 2.17
C PHE A 123 -7.19 -3.15 3.28
N TRP A 124 -7.77 -2.19 3.97
CA TRP A 124 -8.81 -2.41 4.98
C TRP A 124 -9.94 -1.39 4.81
N ALA A 125 -11.15 -1.81 5.18
CA ALA A 125 -12.37 -1.02 4.99
C ALA A 125 -12.38 0.29 5.77
N GLY A 126 -11.73 0.33 6.90
CA GLY A 126 -11.82 1.40 7.89
C GLY A 126 -12.71 1.03 9.07
N VAL A 127 -12.82 1.98 9.99
CA VAL A 127 -13.70 1.88 11.15
C VAL A 127 -14.81 2.93 11.00
N PRO A 128 -16.09 2.52 11.04
CA PRO A 128 -17.19 3.48 11.00
C PRO A 128 -17.09 4.48 12.16
N ARG A 129 -17.29 5.76 11.86
CA ARG A 129 -17.31 6.81 12.89
C ARG A 129 -18.56 6.71 13.77
N PRO A 130 -18.53 7.25 15.00
CA PRO A 130 -19.72 7.34 15.85
C PRO A 130 -20.91 7.92 15.07
N GLY A 131 -22.06 7.28 15.20
CA GLY A 131 -23.27 7.67 14.46
C GLY A 131 -23.47 7.05 13.09
N VAL A 132 -22.46 6.36 12.54
CA VAL A 132 -22.59 5.57 11.31
C VAL A 132 -23.19 4.21 11.62
N GLY A 133 -24.37 3.92 11.09
CA GLY A 133 -25.01 2.62 11.24
C GLY A 133 -24.30 1.53 10.44
N ARG A 134 -24.35 0.29 10.94
CA ARG A 134 -23.70 -0.89 10.30
C ARG A 134 -24.13 -1.09 8.85
N GLU A 135 -25.40 -0.97 8.55
CA GLU A 135 -25.96 -1.15 7.20
C GLU A 135 -25.41 -0.09 6.23
N ALA A 136 -25.31 1.15 6.66
CA ALA A 136 -24.72 2.22 5.86
C ALA A 136 -23.24 1.94 5.58
N ALA A 137 -22.48 1.51 6.58
CA ALA A 137 -21.06 1.17 6.42
C ALA A 137 -20.85 0.01 5.43
N TRP A 138 -21.68 -1.05 5.51
CA TRP A 138 -21.63 -2.15 4.57
C TRP A 138 -21.95 -1.73 3.14
N ARG A 139 -23.02 -0.97 2.94
CA ARG A 139 -23.38 -0.46 1.62
C ARG A 139 -22.25 0.38 1.02
N TRP A 140 -21.66 1.29 1.79
CA TRP A 140 -20.55 2.12 1.29
C TRP A 140 -19.29 1.32 0.95
N LEU A 141 -19.03 0.25 1.72
CA LEU A 141 -17.92 -0.66 1.42
C LEU A 141 -18.14 -1.42 0.11
N GLU A 142 -19.37 -1.85 -0.17
CA GLU A 142 -19.74 -2.57 -1.41
C GLU A 142 -19.74 -1.64 -2.63
N GLU A 143 -20.04 -0.34 -2.44
CA GLU A 143 -20.04 0.68 -3.49
C GLU A 143 -18.62 1.14 -3.87
N GLY A 144 -17.65 1.02 -3.00
CA GLY A 144 -16.25 1.46 -3.19
C GLY A 144 -15.34 0.34 -3.61
#